data_c074ce623133cf9b372ae9dc47f8e2d7
#
_entry.id   c074ce623133cf9b372ae9dc47f8e2d7
#
_cell.length_a   1.000
_cell.length_b   1.000
_cell.length_c   1.000
_cell.angle_alpha   90.00
_cell.angle_beta   90.00
_cell.angle_gamma   90.00
#
_symmetry.space_group_name_H-M   'P 1'
#
loop_
_entity.id
_entity.type
_entity.pdbx_description
1 polymer ?
#
loop_
_entity_poly.entity_id
_entity_poly.type
_entity_poly.pdbx_seq_one_letter_code
_entity_poly.pdbx_strand_id
1 'polypeptide(L)'
;MQLRTNKYILILALCALSVGIRAQEAMNRPYVDDKLIHFGFQLGLNFSSYGVTDSELPIVNPITGQTEIYHARVSSILPGFNVGFISDIRLCQYLNLRFCPGMHFTSRTLSYKTESGRPLEGTPGRTGEKVDVLAMPVYLPLYLKWSAAREGNYRPYVIAGGGVSFNVSRDREKPVLMNLMDYFCEVGFGCDLYFQWFKFCPEITYRIGFANQLHPAEGRMELAPQDAFYTNAISRLTNHCVCLTFNFE
;
A
#
# COMPACT_ATOMS: atom_id res chain seq x y z
N MET A 1 13.93 -8.04 34.64
CA MET A 1 12.83 -7.67 33.71
C MET A 1 12.21 -6.29 34.04
N GLN A 2 12.17 -5.84 35.28
CA GLN A 2 11.60 -4.54 35.70
C GLN A 2 12.35 -3.28 35.21
N LEU A 3 13.67 -3.33 35.02
CA LEU A 3 14.45 -2.15 34.60
C LEU A 3 14.21 -1.71 33.13
N ARG A 4 13.76 -2.60 32.25
CA ARG A 4 13.45 -2.25 30.85
C ARG A 4 12.10 -1.54 30.72
N THR A 5 11.11 -1.95 31.49
CA THR A 5 9.76 -1.37 31.48
C THR A 5 9.78 0.09 31.96
N ASN A 6 10.62 0.42 32.94
CA ASN A 6 10.73 1.79 33.43
C ASN A 6 11.31 2.78 32.42
N LYS A 7 12.19 2.33 31.51
CA LYS A 7 12.73 3.19 30.44
C LYS A 7 11.66 3.61 29.43
N TYR A 8 10.78 2.70 29.05
CA TYR A 8 9.69 3.02 28.10
C TYR A 8 8.63 3.91 28.74
N ILE A 9 8.32 3.71 30.02
CA ILE A 9 7.41 4.59 30.78
C ILE A 9 8.01 5.99 30.90
N LEU A 10 9.33 6.10 31.15
CA LEU A 10 10.02 7.38 31.22
C LEU A 10 10.01 8.12 29.87
N ILE A 11 10.26 7.40 28.77
CA ILE A 11 10.20 7.96 27.42
C ILE A 11 8.77 8.42 27.08
N LEU A 12 7.76 7.62 27.42
CA LEU A 12 6.37 7.97 27.21
C LEU A 12 5.95 9.19 28.03
N ALA A 13 6.40 9.28 29.28
CA ALA A 13 6.19 10.44 30.16
C ALA A 13 6.90 11.70 29.65
N LEU A 14 8.14 11.56 29.11
CA LEU A 14 8.88 12.68 28.52
C LEU A 14 8.19 13.18 27.23
N CYS A 15 7.69 12.27 26.38
CA CYS A 15 6.89 12.61 25.21
C CYS A 15 5.56 13.28 25.60
N ALA A 16 4.90 12.84 26.67
CA ALA A 16 3.68 13.47 27.16
C ALA A 16 3.90 14.87 27.76
N LEU A 17 5.07 15.09 28.41
CA LEU A 17 5.46 16.40 28.94
C LEU A 17 5.82 17.41 27.85
N SER A 18 6.34 16.96 26.71
CA SER A 18 6.67 17.87 25.57
C SER A 18 5.42 18.43 24.88
N VAL A 19 4.26 17.81 25.03
CA VAL A 19 2.99 18.31 24.48
C VAL A 19 2.43 19.50 25.26
N GLY A 20 2.90 19.75 26.48
CA GLY A 20 2.39 20.80 27.39
C GLY A 20 3.02 22.20 27.23
N ILE A 21 4.11 22.35 26.47
CA ILE A 21 4.77 23.63 26.28
C ILE A 21 4.12 24.34 25.09
N ARG A 22 2.98 24.95 25.32
CA ARG A 22 2.34 25.87 24.34
C ARG A 22 2.98 27.24 24.50
N ALA A 23 4.07 27.50 23.81
CA ALA A 23 4.40 28.86 23.43
C ALA A 23 3.30 29.32 22.44
N GLN A 24 2.74 30.52 22.65
CA GLN A 24 1.81 31.11 21.68
C GLN A 24 2.60 31.43 20.40
N GLU A 25 2.83 30.43 19.57
CA GLU A 25 3.41 30.65 18.25
C GLU A 25 2.41 31.39 17.38
N ALA A 26 2.89 32.42 16.69
CA ALA A 26 2.09 33.13 15.70
C ALA A 26 1.54 32.11 14.67
N MET A 27 0.25 32.25 14.36
CA MET A 27 -0.41 31.37 13.40
C MET A 27 0.19 31.60 12.00
N ASN A 28 0.85 30.59 11.46
CA ASN A 28 1.40 30.62 10.11
C ASN A 28 0.26 30.49 9.08
N ARG A 29 0.30 31.30 8.02
CA ARG A 29 -0.67 31.21 6.91
C ARG A 29 -2.14 31.21 7.38
N PRO A 30 -2.63 32.22 8.08
CA PRO A 30 -3.94 32.19 8.77
C PRO A 30 -5.14 31.96 7.85
N TYR A 31 -5.07 32.37 6.58
CA TYR A 31 -6.18 32.26 5.61
C TYR A 31 -5.98 31.15 4.58
N VAL A 32 -5.02 30.25 4.76
CA VAL A 32 -4.75 29.21 3.77
C VAL A 32 -5.94 28.23 3.64
N ASP A 33 -6.55 27.88 4.75
CA ASP A 33 -7.68 26.96 4.77
C ASP A 33 -8.98 27.54 4.21
N ASP A 34 -9.03 28.86 3.96
CA ASP A 34 -10.19 29.52 3.35
C ASP A 34 -10.24 29.42 1.82
N LYS A 35 -9.14 29.01 1.21
CA LYS A 35 -9.09 28.79 -0.23
C LYS A 35 -9.97 27.60 -0.62
N LEU A 36 -10.68 27.74 -1.74
CA LEU A 36 -11.55 26.69 -2.26
C LEU A 36 -10.77 25.45 -2.73
N ILE A 37 -9.63 25.65 -3.36
CA ILE A 37 -8.82 24.60 -3.95
C ILE A 37 -7.37 24.74 -3.49
N HIS A 38 -6.78 23.61 -3.12
CA HIS A 38 -5.37 23.46 -2.82
C HIS A 38 -4.73 22.46 -3.78
N PHE A 39 -3.53 22.75 -4.18
CA PHE A 39 -2.71 21.82 -4.96
C PHE A 39 -1.42 21.52 -4.20
N GLY A 40 -0.94 20.31 -4.41
CA GLY A 40 0.27 19.86 -3.78
C GLY A 40 0.86 18.63 -4.47
N PHE A 41 1.90 18.11 -3.88
CA PHE A 41 2.50 16.85 -4.29
C PHE A 41 2.71 15.95 -3.06
N GLN A 42 2.75 14.66 -3.33
CA GLN A 42 2.97 13.66 -2.29
C GLN A 42 4.18 12.79 -2.63
N LEU A 43 4.92 12.47 -1.59
CA LEU A 43 6.01 11.48 -1.61
C LEU A 43 5.81 10.55 -0.43
N GLY A 44 6.12 9.28 -0.59
CA GLY A 44 5.94 8.38 0.54
C GLY A 44 6.58 7.02 0.35
N LEU A 45 6.49 6.24 1.41
CA LEU A 45 6.87 4.83 1.46
C LEU A 45 5.59 3.99 1.49
N ASN A 46 5.63 2.87 0.79
CA ASN A 46 4.53 1.92 0.80
C ASN A 46 5.03 0.52 1.17
N PHE A 47 4.25 -0.17 1.98
CA PHE A 47 4.47 -1.55 2.39
C PHE A 47 3.30 -2.38 1.90
N SER A 48 3.50 -3.02 0.77
CA SER A 48 2.44 -3.74 0.08
C SER A 48 2.57 -5.24 0.30
N SER A 49 1.45 -5.89 0.59
CA SER A 49 1.35 -7.33 0.76
C SER A 49 0.21 -7.89 -0.07
N TYR A 50 0.27 -9.18 -0.38
CA TYR A 50 -0.84 -9.90 -0.99
C TYR A 50 -1.58 -10.74 0.03
N GLY A 51 -2.91 -10.67 0.02
CA GLY A 51 -3.75 -11.71 0.58
C GLY A 51 -3.86 -12.85 -0.45
N VAL A 52 -3.22 -13.96 -0.16
CA VAL A 52 -3.17 -15.13 -1.06
C VAL A 52 -4.16 -16.18 -0.58
N THR A 53 -5.02 -16.65 -1.48
CA THR A 53 -5.86 -17.82 -1.27
C THR A 53 -5.38 -18.92 -2.22
N ASP A 54 -5.00 -20.06 -1.68
CA ASP A 54 -4.50 -21.19 -2.46
C ASP A 54 -5.64 -21.84 -3.26
N SER A 55 -5.31 -22.52 -4.35
CA SER A 55 -6.30 -23.21 -5.20
C SER A 55 -6.72 -24.57 -4.64
N GLU A 56 -5.91 -25.15 -3.73
CA GLU A 56 -6.07 -26.52 -3.20
C GLU A 56 -6.16 -27.60 -4.29
N LEU A 57 -5.89 -27.27 -5.53
CA LEU A 57 -5.90 -28.20 -6.64
C LEU A 57 -4.54 -28.88 -6.77
N PRO A 58 -4.51 -30.19 -7.01
CA PRO A 58 -3.26 -30.87 -7.28
C PRO A 58 -2.69 -30.44 -8.64
N ILE A 59 -1.44 -30.02 -8.64
CA ILE A 59 -0.76 -29.51 -9.82
C ILE A 59 0.44 -30.39 -10.13
N VAL A 60 0.62 -30.72 -11.39
CA VAL A 60 1.76 -31.49 -11.85
C VAL A 60 2.99 -30.60 -11.91
N ASN A 61 4.03 -30.96 -11.16
CA ASN A 61 5.31 -30.26 -11.23
C ASN A 61 5.95 -30.54 -12.61
N PRO A 62 6.24 -29.50 -13.39
CA PRO A 62 6.77 -29.69 -14.75
C PRO A 62 8.18 -30.30 -14.80
N ILE A 63 8.89 -30.32 -13.64
CA ILE A 63 10.26 -30.84 -13.55
C ILE A 63 10.27 -32.28 -13.04
N THR A 64 9.56 -32.54 -11.93
CA THR A 64 9.58 -33.85 -11.29
C THR A 64 8.48 -34.77 -11.78
N GLY A 65 7.46 -34.25 -12.49
CA GLY A 65 6.29 -34.98 -12.93
C GLY A 65 5.37 -35.43 -11.77
N GLN A 66 5.67 -35.06 -10.53
CA GLN A 66 4.87 -35.38 -9.36
C GLN A 66 3.68 -34.42 -9.25
N THR A 67 2.53 -34.96 -8.83
CA THR A 67 1.31 -34.19 -8.60
C THR A 67 1.22 -33.90 -7.12
N GLU A 68 1.33 -32.63 -6.74
CA GLU A 68 1.29 -32.16 -5.34
C GLU A 68 0.46 -30.90 -5.21
N ILE A 69 0.01 -30.60 -3.99
CA ILE A 69 -0.65 -29.32 -3.66
C ILE A 69 0.43 -28.33 -3.24
N TYR A 70 0.39 -27.13 -3.81
CA TYR A 70 1.33 -26.07 -3.53
C TYR A 70 0.64 -24.89 -2.87
N HIS A 71 1.28 -24.35 -1.84
CA HIS A 71 0.85 -23.16 -1.11
C HIS A 71 1.74 -21.97 -1.45
N ALA A 72 1.11 -20.89 -1.86
CA ALA A 72 1.80 -19.64 -2.11
C ALA A 72 1.71 -18.72 -0.87
N ARG A 73 2.84 -18.17 -0.45
CA ARG A 73 2.92 -17.24 0.69
C ARG A 73 3.77 -16.04 0.32
N VAL A 74 3.43 -14.87 0.88
CA VAL A 74 4.30 -13.71 0.78
C VAL A 74 5.54 -13.94 1.65
N SER A 75 6.70 -14.01 1.01
CA SER A 75 7.97 -14.29 1.69
C SER A 75 8.63 -13.03 2.22
N SER A 76 8.52 -11.92 1.49
CA SER A 76 9.14 -10.65 1.87
C SER A 76 8.26 -9.48 1.46
N ILE A 77 8.11 -8.52 2.36
CA ILE A 77 7.50 -7.23 2.11
C ILE A 77 8.64 -6.23 2.01
N LEU A 78 8.96 -5.81 0.80
CA LEU A 78 9.97 -4.79 0.56
C LEU A 78 9.32 -3.41 0.61
N PRO A 79 9.98 -2.41 1.23
CA PRO A 79 9.50 -1.04 1.16
C PRO A 79 9.54 -0.56 -0.29
N GLY A 80 8.43 -0.07 -0.76
CA GLY A 80 8.31 0.63 -2.02
C GLY A 80 8.22 2.14 -1.79
N PHE A 81 8.18 2.91 -2.86
CA PHE A 81 7.95 4.34 -2.77
C PHE A 81 6.75 4.74 -3.64
N ASN A 82 6.15 5.87 -3.31
CA ASN A 82 5.04 6.43 -4.06
C ASN A 82 5.25 7.92 -4.29
N VAL A 83 4.80 8.37 -5.45
CA VAL A 83 4.78 9.77 -5.85
C VAL A 83 3.42 10.11 -6.44
N GLY A 84 2.97 11.34 -6.24
CA GLY A 84 1.69 11.77 -6.79
C GLY A 84 1.42 13.25 -6.63
N PHE A 85 0.27 13.67 -7.14
CA PHE A 85 -0.24 15.01 -7.01
C PHE A 85 -1.43 15.02 -6.07
N ILE A 86 -1.69 16.18 -5.49
CA ILE A 86 -2.82 16.43 -4.60
C ILE A 86 -3.66 17.54 -5.20
N SER A 87 -4.96 17.30 -5.28
CA SER A 87 -5.98 18.31 -5.51
C SER A 87 -7.00 18.18 -4.40
N ASP A 88 -7.09 19.19 -3.55
CA ASP A 88 -7.94 19.21 -2.37
C ASP A 88 -8.97 20.33 -2.53
N ILE A 89 -10.25 19.98 -2.56
CA ILE A 89 -11.38 20.90 -2.75
C ILE A 89 -12.13 21.02 -1.42
N ARG A 90 -12.22 22.23 -0.89
CA ARG A 90 -12.97 22.50 0.33
C ARG A 90 -14.48 22.42 0.06
N LEU A 91 -15.16 21.50 0.72
CA LEU A 91 -16.63 21.39 0.68
C LEU A 91 -17.27 22.22 1.80
N CYS A 92 -16.70 22.16 2.99
CA CYS A 92 -17.11 22.98 4.14
C CYS A 92 -15.93 23.20 5.09
N GLN A 93 -16.16 23.80 6.25
CA GLN A 93 -15.11 24.18 7.20
C GLN A 93 -14.25 22.99 7.68
N TYR A 94 -14.84 21.80 7.78
CA TYR A 94 -14.19 20.60 8.32
C TYR A 94 -14.05 19.47 7.30
N LEU A 95 -14.64 19.60 6.12
CA LEU A 95 -14.71 18.52 5.13
C LEU A 95 -14.18 18.98 3.79
N ASN A 96 -13.21 18.23 3.27
CA ASN A 96 -12.62 18.42 1.96
C ASN A 96 -12.79 17.17 1.11
N LEU A 97 -12.90 17.35 -0.19
CA LEU A 97 -12.81 16.31 -1.20
C LEU A 97 -11.40 16.34 -1.79
N ARG A 98 -10.65 15.25 -1.61
CA ARG A 98 -9.26 15.15 -2.03
C ARG A 98 -9.10 14.11 -3.12
N PHE A 99 -8.49 14.50 -4.24
CA PHE A 99 -8.10 13.62 -5.32
C PHE A 99 -6.58 13.57 -5.42
N CYS A 100 -6.00 12.36 -5.32
CA CYS A 100 -4.55 12.17 -5.23
C CYS A 100 -4.04 11.17 -6.28
N PRO A 101 -4.06 11.51 -7.58
CA PRO A 101 -3.49 10.63 -8.59
C PRO A 101 -2.00 10.42 -8.33
N GLY A 102 -1.58 9.16 -8.39
CA GLY A 102 -0.18 8.83 -8.08
C GLY A 102 0.24 7.49 -8.63
N MET A 103 1.55 7.25 -8.56
CA MET A 103 2.17 5.99 -8.96
C MET A 103 2.91 5.39 -7.77
N HIS A 104 2.74 4.10 -7.60
CA HIS A 104 3.46 3.33 -6.60
C HIS A 104 4.47 2.40 -7.27
N PHE A 105 5.63 2.29 -6.69
CA PHE A 105 6.68 1.35 -7.09
C PHE A 105 6.80 0.33 -5.99
N THR A 106 6.39 -0.89 -6.26
CA THR A 106 6.34 -1.96 -5.26
C THR A 106 7.00 -3.22 -5.79
N SER A 107 7.77 -3.89 -4.93
CA SER A 107 8.31 -5.21 -5.20
C SER A 107 7.90 -6.16 -4.09
N ARG A 108 7.47 -7.35 -4.46
CA ARG A 108 7.01 -8.38 -3.52
C ARG A 108 7.52 -9.73 -3.96
N THR A 109 7.91 -10.55 -3.00
CA THR A 109 8.39 -11.91 -3.26
C THR A 109 7.34 -12.91 -2.79
N LEU A 110 6.86 -13.74 -3.70
CA LEU A 110 6.03 -14.91 -3.39
C LEU A 110 6.93 -16.14 -3.25
N SER A 111 6.69 -16.97 -2.23
CA SER A 111 7.34 -18.26 -2.08
C SER A 111 6.30 -19.38 -2.19
N TYR A 112 6.70 -20.45 -2.87
CA TYR A 112 5.86 -21.63 -3.14
C TYR A 112 6.45 -22.82 -2.41
N LYS A 113 5.62 -23.47 -1.60
CA LYS A 113 5.99 -24.69 -0.85
C LYS A 113 4.90 -25.74 -0.97
N THR A 114 5.30 -27.01 -0.93
CA THR A 114 4.36 -28.13 -0.83
C THR A 114 3.77 -28.21 0.59
N GLU A 115 2.68 -28.95 0.75
CA GLU A 115 2.08 -29.24 2.06
C GLU A 115 3.09 -29.88 3.03
N SER A 116 4.02 -30.66 2.53
CA SER A 116 5.13 -31.24 3.30
C SER A 116 6.25 -30.24 3.64
N GLY A 117 6.13 -28.97 3.25
CA GLY A 117 7.10 -27.91 3.52
C GLY A 117 8.32 -27.92 2.59
N ARG A 118 8.35 -28.77 1.57
CA ARG A 118 9.43 -28.79 0.58
C ARG A 118 9.30 -27.57 -0.33
N PRO A 119 10.41 -26.85 -0.58
CA PRO A 119 10.40 -25.75 -1.55
C PRO A 119 10.15 -26.31 -2.96
N LEU A 120 9.50 -25.52 -3.79
CA LEU A 120 9.37 -25.82 -5.20
C LEU A 120 10.76 -25.83 -5.86
N GLU A 121 11.12 -26.93 -6.50
CA GLU A 121 12.36 -27.01 -7.27
C GLU A 121 12.27 -26.13 -8.52
N GLY A 122 13.30 -25.27 -8.71
CA GLY A 122 13.35 -24.33 -9.84
C GLY A 122 13.62 -24.99 -11.17
N THR A 123 13.08 -24.42 -12.23
CA THR A 123 13.51 -24.72 -13.61
C THR A 123 14.91 -24.11 -13.87
N PRO A 124 15.72 -24.69 -14.75
CA PRO A 124 17.01 -24.10 -15.13
C PRO A 124 16.85 -22.63 -15.52
N GLY A 125 17.51 -21.75 -14.79
CA GLY A 125 17.45 -20.29 -14.99
C GLY A 125 16.41 -19.53 -14.17
N ARG A 126 15.56 -20.22 -13.36
CA ARG A 126 14.62 -19.57 -12.41
C ARG A 126 14.73 -20.24 -11.04
N THR A 127 14.77 -19.40 -9.98
CA THR A 127 14.70 -19.90 -8.59
C THR A 127 13.28 -20.37 -8.30
N GLY A 128 13.07 -21.67 -8.19
CA GLY A 128 11.74 -22.28 -8.10
C GLY A 128 10.92 -21.88 -6.87
N GLU A 129 11.55 -21.67 -5.74
CA GLU A 129 10.85 -21.34 -4.49
C GLU A 129 10.31 -19.91 -4.46
N LYS A 130 11.03 -18.94 -5.05
CA LYS A 130 10.73 -17.51 -4.92
C LYS A 130 10.50 -16.85 -6.27
N VAL A 131 9.44 -16.08 -6.34
CA VAL A 131 9.07 -15.29 -7.53
C VAL A 131 8.91 -13.83 -7.12
N ASP A 132 9.70 -12.96 -7.72
CA ASP A 132 9.60 -11.53 -7.51
C ASP A 132 8.55 -10.93 -8.44
N VAL A 133 7.56 -10.24 -7.84
CA VAL A 133 6.50 -9.55 -8.55
C VAL A 133 6.72 -8.04 -8.40
N LEU A 134 7.34 -7.45 -9.41
CA LEU A 134 7.44 -5.99 -9.52
C LEU A 134 6.12 -5.45 -10.06
N ALA A 135 5.52 -4.50 -9.36
CA ALA A 135 4.31 -3.83 -9.78
C ALA A 135 4.47 -2.31 -9.73
N MET A 136 4.00 -1.64 -10.80
CA MET A 136 3.96 -0.18 -10.90
C MET A 136 2.52 0.28 -11.16
N PRO A 137 1.64 0.15 -10.17
CA PRO A 137 0.27 0.59 -10.33
C PRO A 137 0.14 2.11 -10.27
N VAL A 138 -0.68 2.64 -11.16
CA VAL A 138 -1.20 4.02 -11.11
C VAL A 138 -2.49 4.00 -10.31
N TYR A 139 -2.59 4.83 -9.30
CA TYR A 139 -3.75 4.95 -8.42
C TYR A 139 -4.51 6.24 -8.70
N LEU A 140 -5.83 6.15 -8.73
CA LEU A 140 -6.75 7.28 -8.86
C LEU A 140 -7.75 7.26 -7.69
N PRO A 141 -7.31 7.64 -6.50
CA PRO A 141 -8.14 7.68 -5.31
C PRO A 141 -8.95 8.96 -5.20
N LEU A 142 -10.12 8.85 -4.61
CA LEU A 142 -10.95 9.97 -4.18
C LEU A 142 -11.26 9.80 -2.69
N TYR A 143 -10.89 10.79 -1.90
CA TYR A 143 -11.04 10.76 -0.43
C TYR A 143 -11.94 11.88 0.06
N LEU A 144 -12.65 11.59 1.13
CA LEU A 144 -13.20 12.58 2.04
C LEU A 144 -12.19 12.79 3.18
N LYS A 145 -11.69 14.02 3.31
CA LYS A 145 -10.79 14.44 4.39
C LYS A 145 -11.62 15.21 5.41
N TRP A 146 -11.71 14.66 6.61
CA TRP A 146 -12.38 15.31 7.73
C TRP A 146 -11.32 15.80 8.71
N SER A 147 -11.24 17.12 8.85
CA SER A 147 -10.23 17.80 9.65
C SER A 147 -10.86 18.37 10.92
N ALA A 148 -10.13 18.29 12.02
CA ALA A 148 -10.51 18.97 13.27
C ALA A 148 -10.39 20.50 13.15
N ALA A 149 -10.79 21.20 14.18
CA ALA A 149 -10.47 22.61 14.30
C ALA A 149 -8.94 22.80 14.34
N ARG A 150 -8.46 23.85 13.69
CA ARG A 150 -7.03 24.18 13.70
C ARG A 150 -6.65 24.76 15.06
N GLU A 151 -5.61 24.23 15.67
CA GLU A 151 -5.01 24.78 16.88
C GLU A 151 -3.59 25.26 16.57
N GLY A 152 -3.39 26.58 16.55
CA GLY A 152 -2.10 27.17 16.23
C GLY A 152 -1.60 26.74 14.83
N ASN A 153 -0.53 25.96 14.80
CA ASN A 153 0.11 25.53 13.55
C ASN A 153 -0.07 24.04 13.24
N TYR A 154 -1.06 23.37 13.85
CA TYR A 154 -1.39 21.98 13.55
C TYR A 154 -2.91 21.75 13.43
N ARG A 155 -3.30 20.79 12.61
CA ARG A 155 -4.68 20.43 12.36
C ARG A 155 -4.75 18.93 12.05
N PRO A 156 -5.12 18.08 13.01
CA PRO A 156 -5.28 16.65 12.77
C PRO A 156 -6.50 16.38 11.88
N TYR A 157 -6.42 15.30 11.09
CA TYR A 157 -7.50 14.88 10.22
C TYR A 157 -7.54 13.37 10.03
N VAL A 158 -8.68 12.89 9.59
CA VAL A 158 -8.88 11.52 9.10
C VAL A 158 -9.29 11.57 7.65
N ILE A 159 -8.91 10.55 6.90
CA ILE A 159 -9.33 10.38 5.52
C ILE A 159 -10.00 9.02 5.35
N ALA A 160 -11.00 8.98 4.50
CA ALA A 160 -11.62 7.74 4.05
C ALA A 160 -12.06 7.90 2.61
N GLY A 161 -11.89 6.86 1.83
CA GLY A 161 -12.29 6.90 0.42
C GLY A 161 -11.96 5.61 -0.30
N GLY A 162 -11.90 5.72 -1.61
CA GLY A 162 -11.57 4.59 -2.46
C GLY A 162 -11.24 5.05 -3.86
N GLY A 163 -10.97 4.09 -4.72
CA GLY A 163 -10.62 4.41 -6.10
C GLY A 163 -10.32 3.18 -6.92
N VAL A 164 -9.72 3.47 -8.05
CA VAL A 164 -9.27 2.45 -9.00
C VAL A 164 -7.77 2.50 -9.14
N SER A 165 -7.16 1.37 -9.39
CA SER A 165 -5.75 1.30 -9.75
C SER A 165 -5.55 0.54 -11.03
N PHE A 166 -4.55 0.95 -11.80
CA PHE A 166 -4.18 0.35 -13.07
C PHE A 166 -2.73 -0.12 -12.99
N ASN A 167 -2.50 -1.41 -13.14
CA ASN A 167 -1.15 -1.96 -13.14
C ASN A 167 -0.51 -1.79 -14.53
N VAL A 168 0.37 -0.80 -14.67
CA VAL A 168 1.03 -0.47 -15.94
C VAL A 168 2.18 -1.45 -16.26
N SER A 169 2.78 -2.07 -15.25
CA SER A 169 3.89 -3.02 -15.43
C SER A 169 3.42 -4.45 -15.76
N ARG A 170 2.29 -4.60 -16.43
CA ARG A 170 1.78 -5.89 -16.88
C ARG A 170 2.70 -6.47 -17.96
N ASP A 171 3.49 -7.44 -17.57
CA ASP A 171 4.37 -8.17 -18.47
C ASP A 171 3.83 -9.59 -18.65
N ARG A 172 3.64 -10.01 -19.89
CA ARG A 172 3.15 -11.35 -20.23
C ARG A 172 4.20 -12.44 -19.98
N GLU A 173 5.46 -12.06 -19.85
CA GLU A 173 6.55 -12.98 -19.55
C GLU A 173 6.74 -13.27 -18.06
N LYS A 174 5.94 -12.62 -17.17
CA LYS A 174 6.03 -12.86 -15.73
C LYS A 174 5.26 -14.11 -15.31
N PRO A 175 5.80 -14.87 -14.35
CA PRO A 175 5.19 -16.13 -13.91
C PRO A 175 3.80 -15.93 -13.25
N VAL A 176 3.50 -14.74 -12.72
CA VAL A 176 2.18 -14.40 -12.18
C VAL A 176 1.54 -13.33 -13.03
N LEU A 177 0.55 -13.71 -13.82
CA LEU A 177 -0.21 -12.79 -14.67
C LEU A 177 -1.29 -12.10 -13.84
N MET A 178 -1.23 -10.76 -13.78
CA MET A 178 -2.12 -9.93 -13.00
C MET A 178 -3.15 -9.21 -13.86
N ASN A 179 -4.32 -8.94 -13.29
CA ASN A 179 -5.33 -8.09 -13.91
C ASN A 179 -4.85 -6.65 -14.01
N LEU A 180 -5.36 -5.94 -15.02
CA LEU A 180 -5.04 -4.54 -15.27
C LEU A 180 -5.63 -3.63 -14.20
N MET A 181 -6.87 -3.90 -13.76
CA MET A 181 -7.65 -3.02 -12.87
C MET A 181 -7.86 -3.67 -11.50
N ASP A 182 -7.78 -2.84 -10.46
CA ASP A 182 -8.17 -3.17 -9.10
C ASP A 182 -9.01 -2.03 -8.50
N TYR A 183 -9.97 -2.39 -7.65
CA TYR A 183 -10.77 -1.46 -6.87
C TYR A 183 -10.37 -1.56 -5.42
N PHE A 184 -10.26 -0.41 -4.75
CA PHE A 184 -9.82 -0.40 -3.36
C PHE A 184 -10.59 0.61 -2.52
N CYS A 185 -10.64 0.34 -1.21
CA CYS A 185 -10.94 1.33 -0.18
C CYS A 185 -9.69 1.63 0.63
N GLU A 186 -9.64 2.85 1.15
CA GLU A 186 -8.52 3.32 1.93
C GLU A 186 -9.02 4.20 3.07
N VAL A 187 -8.42 4.01 4.24
CA VAL A 187 -8.66 4.81 5.43
C VAL A 187 -7.33 5.23 6.01
N GLY A 188 -7.29 6.40 6.63
CA GLY A 188 -6.06 6.87 7.23
C GLY A 188 -6.27 8.07 8.15
N PHE A 189 -5.18 8.47 8.74
CA PHE A 189 -5.11 9.68 9.55
C PHE A 189 -3.81 10.42 9.30
N GLY A 190 -3.86 11.72 9.49
CA GLY A 190 -2.72 12.61 9.32
C GLY A 190 -2.85 13.88 10.13
N CYS A 191 -1.89 14.74 9.99
CA CYS A 191 -1.89 16.04 10.63
C CYS A 191 -1.33 17.09 9.68
N ASP A 192 -2.11 18.15 9.44
CA ASP A 192 -1.63 19.33 8.72
C ASP A 192 -0.75 20.16 9.65
N LEU A 193 0.52 20.33 9.30
CA LEU A 193 1.50 21.17 9.98
C LEU A 193 1.78 22.41 9.14
N TYR A 194 1.48 23.59 9.67
CA TYR A 194 1.57 24.84 8.95
C TYR A 194 2.93 25.49 9.17
N PHE A 195 3.79 25.43 8.17
CA PHE A 195 5.03 26.20 8.11
C PHE A 195 4.80 27.57 7.45
N GLN A 196 5.77 28.42 7.50
CA GLN A 196 5.65 29.78 6.94
C GLN A 196 5.38 29.77 5.43
N TRP A 197 5.99 28.81 4.70
CA TRP A 197 6.00 28.75 3.24
C TRP A 197 5.09 27.67 2.65
N PHE A 198 4.87 26.56 3.36
CA PHE A 198 4.12 25.42 2.90
C PHE A 198 3.38 24.72 4.04
N LYS A 199 2.44 23.91 3.70
CA LYS A 199 1.75 22.99 4.61
C LYS A 199 2.32 21.60 4.42
N PHE A 200 2.80 21.00 5.49
CA PHE A 200 3.34 19.64 5.51
C PHE A 200 2.35 18.71 6.21
N CYS A 201 1.95 17.66 5.53
CA CYS A 201 0.91 16.76 6.05
C CYS A 201 1.41 15.33 6.05
N PRO A 202 2.09 14.86 7.13
CA PRO A 202 2.37 13.44 7.32
C PRO A 202 1.07 12.67 7.51
N GLU A 203 0.97 11.54 6.81
CA GLU A 203 -0.25 10.74 6.74
C GLU A 203 0.09 9.25 6.71
N ILE A 204 -0.64 8.47 7.49
CA ILE A 204 -0.57 7.01 7.45
C ILE A 204 -1.93 6.50 6.97
N THR A 205 -1.89 5.66 5.92
CA THR A 205 -3.10 5.07 5.34
C THR A 205 -3.00 3.57 5.25
N TYR A 206 -4.15 2.91 5.33
CA TYR A 206 -4.32 1.49 5.08
C TYR A 206 -5.30 1.28 3.94
N ARG A 207 -4.83 0.58 2.90
CA ARG A 207 -5.56 0.27 1.68
C ARG A 207 -5.89 -1.20 1.60
N ILE A 208 -7.14 -1.48 1.22
CA ILE A 208 -7.67 -2.83 0.99
C ILE A 208 -8.16 -2.90 -0.43
N GLY A 209 -7.55 -3.76 -1.26
CA GLY A 209 -8.03 -4.10 -2.60
C GLY A 209 -9.07 -5.20 -2.53
N PHE A 210 -10.14 -5.06 -3.32
CA PHE A 210 -11.26 -6.01 -3.33
C PHE A 210 -11.25 -6.93 -4.55
N ALA A 211 -10.69 -6.46 -5.66
CA ALA A 211 -10.66 -7.26 -6.87
C ALA A 211 -9.69 -8.43 -6.74
N ASN A 212 -10.01 -9.54 -7.39
CA ASN A 212 -9.05 -10.59 -7.61
C ASN A 212 -8.03 -10.09 -8.65
N GLN A 213 -6.80 -9.86 -8.21
CA GLN A 213 -5.73 -9.39 -9.08
C GLN A 213 -5.19 -10.48 -10.02
N LEU A 214 -5.58 -11.72 -9.79
CA LEU A 214 -5.16 -12.83 -10.63
C LEU A 214 -5.96 -12.84 -11.94
N HIS A 215 -5.26 -12.95 -13.07
CA HIS A 215 -5.91 -13.04 -14.39
C HIS A 215 -6.78 -14.32 -14.48
N PRO A 216 -7.98 -14.29 -15.14
CA PRO A 216 -8.84 -15.46 -15.31
C PRO A 216 -8.11 -16.64 -15.95
N ALA A 217 -8.54 -17.87 -15.61
CA ALA A 217 -7.88 -19.10 -16.07
C ALA A 217 -7.85 -19.24 -17.61
N GLU A 218 -8.86 -18.73 -18.30
CA GLU A 218 -8.95 -18.76 -19.77
C GLU A 218 -7.81 -17.99 -20.44
N GLY A 219 -7.45 -16.82 -19.89
CA GLY A 219 -6.33 -16.02 -20.39
C GLY A 219 -4.94 -16.54 -20.00
N ARG A 220 -4.88 -17.54 -19.14
CA ARG A 220 -3.61 -18.19 -18.71
C ARG A 220 -3.17 -19.33 -19.65
N MET A 221 -4.06 -19.80 -20.52
CA MET A 221 -3.73 -20.85 -21.50
C MET A 221 -2.66 -20.41 -22.52
N GLU A 222 -2.46 -19.11 -22.68
CA GLU A 222 -1.41 -18.55 -23.52
C GLU A 222 -0.02 -18.52 -22.83
N LEU A 223 0.02 -18.77 -21.51
CA LEU A 223 1.27 -18.83 -20.76
C LEU A 223 2.01 -20.15 -21.05
N ALA A 224 3.34 -20.08 -21.06
CA ALA A 224 4.16 -21.27 -21.10
C ALA A 224 3.78 -22.20 -19.91
N PRO A 225 3.74 -23.54 -20.10
CA PRO A 225 3.31 -24.49 -19.07
C PRO A 225 4.05 -24.32 -17.73
N GLN A 226 5.31 -23.94 -17.78
CA GLN A 226 6.14 -23.66 -16.61
C GLN A 226 5.74 -22.39 -15.83
N ASP A 227 5.09 -21.43 -16.47
CA ASP A 227 4.61 -20.20 -15.84
C ASP A 227 3.16 -20.33 -15.38
N ALA A 228 2.35 -21.09 -16.11
CA ALA A 228 0.98 -21.44 -15.72
C ALA A 228 0.93 -22.14 -14.36
N PHE A 229 1.96 -22.93 -14.02
CA PHE A 229 2.10 -23.61 -12.76
C PHE A 229 1.99 -22.64 -11.54
N TYR A 230 2.76 -21.57 -11.53
CA TYR A 230 2.76 -20.59 -10.43
C TYR A 230 1.42 -19.88 -10.26
N THR A 231 0.76 -19.61 -11.37
CA THR A 231 -0.53 -18.93 -11.36
C THR A 231 -1.66 -19.88 -10.94
N ASN A 232 -1.61 -21.15 -11.34
CA ASN A 232 -2.64 -22.14 -11.02
C ASN A 232 -2.63 -22.58 -9.55
N ALA A 233 -1.52 -22.42 -8.84
CA ALA A 233 -1.42 -22.64 -7.40
C ALA A 233 -2.23 -21.62 -6.57
N ILE A 234 -2.64 -20.52 -7.16
CA ILE A 234 -3.35 -19.42 -6.50
C ILE A 234 -4.77 -19.32 -7.05
N SER A 235 -5.76 -19.32 -6.15
CA SER A 235 -7.18 -19.12 -6.48
C SER A 235 -7.55 -17.62 -6.48
N ARG A 236 -7.07 -16.89 -5.47
CA ARG A 236 -7.37 -15.46 -5.31
C ARG A 236 -6.16 -14.70 -4.79
N LEU A 237 -5.96 -13.53 -5.34
CA LEU A 237 -4.90 -12.60 -4.96
C LEU A 237 -5.51 -11.22 -4.69
N THR A 238 -5.47 -10.76 -3.44
CA THR A 238 -5.92 -9.41 -3.06
C THR A 238 -4.74 -8.55 -2.64
N ASN A 239 -4.87 -7.24 -2.80
CA ASN A 239 -3.80 -6.30 -2.49
C ASN A 239 -4.10 -5.56 -1.18
N HIS A 240 -3.14 -5.57 -0.26
CA HIS A 240 -3.16 -4.80 0.99
C HIS A 240 -1.94 -3.91 1.03
N CYS A 241 -2.10 -2.65 1.45
CA CYS A 241 -0.99 -1.72 1.50
C CYS A 241 -1.08 -0.78 2.69
N VAL A 242 0.00 -0.66 3.43
CA VAL A 242 0.20 0.43 4.39
C VAL A 242 1.08 1.48 3.73
N CYS A 243 0.63 2.73 3.71
CA CYS A 243 1.40 3.84 3.17
C CYS A 243 1.72 4.85 4.28
N LEU A 244 2.95 5.31 4.28
CA LEU A 244 3.40 6.48 5.03
C LEU A 244 3.70 7.57 4.00
N THR A 245 2.85 8.57 3.93
CA THR A 245 2.91 9.60 2.89
C THR A 245 3.19 10.97 3.50
N PHE A 246 4.01 11.73 2.83
CA PHE A 246 4.35 13.09 3.16
C PHE A 246 3.79 14.00 2.08
N ASN A 247 2.79 14.79 2.44
CA ASN A 247 2.08 15.68 1.54
C ASN A 247 2.59 17.10 1.75
N PHE A 248 2.78 17.82 0.64
CA PHE A 248 3.27 19.20 0.59
C PHE A 248 2.27 20.05 -0.20
N GLU A 249 1.62 21.02 0.48
CA GLU A 249 0.59 21.90 -0.07
C GLU A 249 0.88 23.39 0.15
#